data_484acb90f4aa18765ceb53096245c041
#
_entry.id   484acb90f4aa18765ceb53096245c041
#
_cell.length_a   1.000
_cell.length_b   1.000
_cell.length_c   1.000
_cell.angle_alpha   90.00
_cell.angle_beta   90.00
_cell.angle_gamma   90.00
#
_symmetry.space_group_name_H-M   'P 1'
#
loop_
_entity.id
_entity.type
_entity.pdbx_description
1 polymer ?
#
loop_
_entity_poly.entity_id
_entity_poly.type
_entity_poly.pdbx_seq_one_letter_code
_entity_poly.pdbx_strand_id
1 'polypeptide(L)'
;MLIRFRMANHRSIRDEYELSLIATEFDEGTGRRTGLRYRGQDVSAQPVVGVFGANASGKSNLLGGFGLMRDAVRDSFADWAKLPEVVPRQPFKLDSASREGTSLFEVDLVLGRDPIRYTYGFELSDERVEAEWLHAYPHGRRNIWFDREAERPESEGGEFIFRGEGFRGERESLVKLTRPNALFLSVGATLNDPQLSALHRWFINNLWLVTPERDLSARVHWTKQILTHQDNAGHHQRIVQMLQSADLGVTRLDTDPDTGDIRLWHRTPDGGELPLDFQTEESLGTHAWFAFLGPMLTVLDQGSVLLVDELDSSLHPALAAEVVRVFQDPASNPRGAQLIFTTHDATLLGSEVLDRPLKRDQVWIIAKRRSGETELYPLTDAKPRKGENLERGYLRGRYGGVPRVTAGEIVRELSRQEAKATA
;
A
#
# COMPACT_ATOMS: atom_id res chain seq x y z
N MET A 1 -11.12 2.81 -6.65
CA MET A 1 -10.11 1.86 -7.16
C MET A 1 -8.85 2.63 -7.50
N LEU A 2 -7.69 2.17 -7.06
CA LEU A 2 -6.37 2.72 -7.39
C LEU A 2 -5.92 2.14 -8.74
N ILE A 3 -5.41 3.00 -9.62
CA ILE A 3 -4.91 2.61 -10.95
C ILE A 3 -3.39 2.71 -11.01
N ARG A 4 -2.82 3.76 -10.38
CA ARG A 4 -1.41 4.07 -10.46
C ARG A 4 -0.97 4.89 -9.24
N PHE A 5 0.25 4.67 -8.81
CA PHE A 5 0.95 5.54 -7.88
C PHE A 5 2.31 5.92 -8.46
N ARG A 6 2.65 7.20 -8.42
CA ARG A 6 3.91 7.75 -8.90
C ARG A 6 4.57 8.56 -7.79
N MET A 7 5.87 8.41 -7.64
CA MET A 7 6.64 9.14 -6.64
C MET A 7 8.09 9.37 -7.10
N ALA A 8 8.70 10.43 -6.59
CA ALA A 8 10.12 10.73 -6.76
C ALA A 8 10.69 11.38 -5.49
N ASN A 9 11.98 11.26 -5.31
CA ASN A 9 12.75 11.90 -4.26
C ASN A 9 12.17 11.66 -2.86
N HIS A 10 11.94 10.39 -2.51
CA HIS A 10 11.47 9.99 -1.18
C HIS A 10 12.35 8.88 -0.59
N ARG A 11 13.02 9.15 0.51
CA ARG A 11 13.93 8.22 1.22
C ARG A 11 14.98 7.62 0.30
N SER A 12 14.92 6.31 -0.03
CA SER A 12 15.85 5.67 -0.96
C SER A 12 15.40 5.73 -2.42
N ILE A 13 14.21 6.21 -2.70
CA ILE A 13 13.67 6.39 -4.05
C ILE A 13 14.07 7.79 -4.53
N ARG A 14 15.16 7.87 -5.32
CA ARG A 14 15.68 9.11 -5.88
C ARG A 14 14.93 9.52 -7.13
N ASP A 15 14.96 8.63 -8.11
CA ASP A 15 14.38 8.87 -9.42
C ASP A 15 12.85 8.70 -9.38
N GLU A 16 12.18 9.19 -10.40
CA GLU A 16 10.74 9.02 -10.55
C GLU A 16 10.40 7.57 -10.93
N TYR A 17 9.51 6.96 -10.16
CA TYR A 17 8.96 5.64 -10.42
C TYR A 17 7.45 5.65 -10.36
N GLU A 18 6.86 4.78 -11.19
CA GLU A 18 5.45 4.52 -11.27
C GLU A 18 5.15 3.07 -10.91
N LEU A 19 4.25 2.84 -9.96
CA LEU A 19 3.64 1.55 -9.69
C LEU A 19 2.26 1.52 -10.35
N SER A 20 2.15 0.83 -11.49
CA SER A 20 0.90 0.67 -12.21
C SER A 20 0.17 -0.59 -11.77
N LEU A 21 -1.14 -0.46 -11.52
CA LEU A 21 -2.05 -1.57 -11.24
C LEU A 21 -2.86 -1.95 -12.48
N ILE A 22 -2.61 -1.35 -13.63
CA ILE A 22 -3.32 -1.70 -14.87
C ILE A 22 -2.95 -3.14 -15.25
N ALA A 23 -3.97 -3.98 -15.44
CA ALA A 23 -3.78 -5.33 -15.94
C ALA A 23 -3.32 -5.29 -17.40
N THR A 24 -2.32 -6.09 -17.73
CA THR A 24 -1.76 -6.21 -19.07
C THR A 24 -2.31 -7.45 -19.77
N GLU A 25 -2.00 -7.61 -21.05
CA GLU A 25 -2.37 -8.82 -21.83
C GLU A 25 -1.43 -10.01 -21.57
N PHE A 26 -0.45 -9.88 -20.65
CA PHE A 26 0.50 -10.94 -20.35
C PHE A 26 -0.14 -12.19 -19.73
N ASP A 27 -1.12 -11.98 -18.84
CA ASP A 27 -1.86 -13.05 -18.18
C ASP A 27 -3.36 -12.74 -18.21
N GLU A 28 -4.14 -13.58 -18.88
CA GLU A 28 -5.58 -13.39 -19.06
C GLU A 28 -6.34 -13.52 -17.74
N GLY A 29 -7.36 -12.68 -17.55
CA GLY A 29 -8.38 -12.84 -16.52
C GLY A 29 -7.95 -12.41 -15.11
N THR A 30 -6.80 -11.76 -14.93
CA THR A 30 -6.31 -11.33 -13.60
C THR A 30 -6.90 -10.00 -13.14
N GLY A 31 -7.23 -9.11 -14.09
CA GLY A 31 -7.71 -7.77 -13.79
C GLY A 31 -9.21 -7.67 -13.56
N ARG A 32 -9.61 -6.72 -12.73
CA ARG A 32 -11.00 -6.32 -12.52
C ARG A 32 -11.34 -5.10 -13.35
N ARG A 33 -12.52 -5.08 -13.97
CA ARG A 33 -12.98 -3.96 -14.79
C ARG A 33 -13.05 -2.68 -13.95
N THR A 34 -12.45 -1.62 -14.44
CA THR A 34 -12.50 -0.29 -13.81
C THR A 34 -13.75 0.51 -14.20
N GLY A 35 -14.46 0.09 -15.23
CA GLY A 35 -15.50 0.86 -15.91
C GLY A 35 -14.96 1.91 -16.87
N LEU A 36 -13.64 2.11 -16.94
CA LEU A 36 -13.02 3.00 -17.92
C LEU A 36 -12.81 2.29 -19.26
N ARG A 37 -12.80 3.10 -20.31
CA ARG A 37 -12.43 2.62 -21.67
C ARG A 37 -11.29 3.47 -22.24
N TYR A 38 -10.32 2.80 -22.83
CA TYR A 38 -9.23 3.45 -23.54
C TYR A 38 -9.17 2.91 -24.97
N ARG A 39 -9.28 3.79 -25.97
CA ARG A 39 -9.32 3.42 -27.40
C ARG A 39 -10.34 2.32 -27.74
N GLY A 40 -11.49 2.34 -27.04
CA GLY A 40 -12.57 1.36 -27.25
C GLY A 40 -12.42 0.04 -26.46
N GLN A 41 -11.29 -0.21 -25.80
CA GLN A 41 -11.07 -1.39 -24.95
C GLN A 41 -11.37 -1.07 -23.49
N ASP A 42 -11.91 -2.03 -22.75
CA ASP A 42 -12.13 -1.92 -21.32
C ASP A 42 -10.77 -1.93 -20.58
N VAL A 43 -10.61 -1.01 -19.64
CA VAL A 43 -9.43 -0.97 -18.76
C VAL A 43 -9.71 -1.79 -17.52
N SER A 44 -8.82 -2.71 -17.19
CA SER A 44 -8.87 -3.50 -15.96
C SER A 44 -7.69 -3.16 -15.05
N ALA A 45 -7.91 -3.24 -13.73
CA ALA A 45 -6.86 -3.07 -12.74
C ALA A 45 -6.63 -4.35 -11.95
N GLN A 46 -5.39 -4.58 -11.55
CA GLN A 46 -5.01 -5.73 -10.73
C GLN A 46 -5.61 -5.62 -9.33
N PRO A 47 -6.26 -6.67 -8.82
CA PRO A 47 -6.71 -6.74 -7.43
C PRO A 47 -5.54 -6.99 -6.47
N VAL A 48 -4.43 -7.52 -6.97
CA VAL A 48 -3.24 -7.82 -6.16
C VAL A 48 -1.98 -7.41 -6.91
N VAL A 49 -1.06 -6.77 -6.18
CA VAL A 49 0.29 -6.45 -6.64
C VAL A 49 1.29 -6.85 -5.55
N GLY A 50 2.24 -7.72 -5.87
CA GLY A 50 3.34 -8.11 -5.00
C GLY A 50 4.66 -7.43 -5.42
N VAL A 51 5.32 -6.77 -4.47
CA VAL A 51 6.62 -6.10 -4.66
C VAL A 51 7.72 -6.92 -4.00
N PHE A 52 8.60 -7.51 -4.81
CA PHE A 52 9.64 -8.43 -4.38
C PHE A 52 11.01 -7.75 -4.37
N GLY A 53 11.78 -8.00 -3.33
CA GLY A 53 13.14 -7.46 -3.25
C GLY A 53 13.86 -7.88 -1.97
N ALA A 54 15.18 -7.78 -2.00
CA ALA A 54 16.04 -8.04 -0.85
C ALA A 54 15.74 -7.10 0.33
N ASN A 55 16.23 -7.46 1.52
CA ASN A 55 16.21 -6.55 2.66
C ASN A 55 16.98 -5.26 2.32
N ALA A 56 16.47 -4.12 2.82
CA ALA A 56 17.00 -2.78 2.55
C ALA A 56 16.98 -2.35 1.07
N SER A 57 16.22 -3.01 0.18
CA SER A 57 16.05 -2.59 -1.23
C SER A 57 15.16 -1.34 -1.41
N GLY A 58 14.35 -0.99 -0.40
CA GLY A 58 13.43 0.16 -0.44
C GLY A 58 11.95 -0.22 -0.46
N LYS A 59 11.59 -1.48 -0.19
CA LYS A 59 10.20 -1.97 -0.10
C LYS A 59 9.33 -1.10 0.81
N SER A 60 9.74 -0.96 2.07
CA SER A 60 9.02 -0.13 3.06
C SER A 60 9.01 1.37 2.68
N ASN A 61 10.00 1.85 1.91
CA ASN A 61 10.03 3.23 1.44
C ASN A 61 8.98 3.49 0.35
N LEU A 62 8.71 2.51 -0.52
CA LEU A 62 7.62 2.59 -1.50
C LEU A 62 6.26 2.70 -0.79
N LEU A 63 5.97 1.81 0.16
CA LEU A 63 4.72 1.87 0.92
C LEU A 63 4.65 3.11 1.82
N GLY A 64 5.80 3.54 2.37
CA GLY A 64 5.92 4.78 3.13
C GLY A 64 5.56 6.02 2.32
N GLY A 65 5.79 6.01 1.00
CA GLY A 65 5.35 7.06 0.08
C GLY A 65 3.82 7.21 0.03
N PHE A 66 3.09 6.09 -0.06
CA PHE A 66 1.63 6.11 0.07
C PHE A 66 1.17 6.65 1.43
N GLY A 67 1.86 6.23 2.51
CA GLY A 67 1.58 6.71 3.86
C GLY A 67 1.78 8.21 3.97
N LEU A 68 2.89 8.75 3.47
CA LEU A 68 3.16 10.18 3.47
C LEU A 68 2.12 10.95 2.66
N MET A 69 1.74 10.46 1.48
CA MET A 69 0.71 11.09 0.65
C MET A 69 -0.64 11.16 1.39
N ARG A 70 -1.07 10.06 2.02
CA ARG A 70 -2.29 10.02 2.85
C ARG A 70 -2.21 11.00 4.01
N ASP A 71 -1.10 10.99 4.75
CA ASP A 71 -0.90 11.82 5.94
C ASP A 71 -0.81 13.30 5.54
N ALA A 72 -0.17 13.66 4.42
CA ALA A 72 -0.17 15.02 3.88
C ALA A 72 -1.60 15.52 3.56
N VAL A 73 -2.41 14.69 2.90
CA VAL A 73 -3.82 15.02 2.60
C VAL A 73 -4.63 15.18 3.88
N ARG A 74 -4.41 14.34 4.91
CA ARG A 74 -5.13 14.40 6.18
C ARG A 74 -4.72 15.62 7.02
N ASP A 75 -3.41 15.85 7.15
CA ASP A 75 -2.84 16.64 8.24
C ASP A 75 -2.32 18.02 7.81
N SER A 76 -2.10 18.28 6.49
CA SER A 76 -1.42 19.49 6.03
C SER A 76 -2.12 20.79 6.44
N PHE A 77 -3.45 20.82 6.49
CA PHE A 77 -4.17 22.00 6.93
C PHE A 77 -4.18 22.17 8.44
N ALA A 78 -4.41 21.12 9.21
CA ALA A 78 -4.59 21.21 10.66
C ALA A 78 -3.26 21.11 11.43
N ASP A 79 -2.44 20.09 11.14
CA ASP A 79 -1.27 19.79 11.95
C ASP A 79 0.00 20.50 11.49
N TRP A 80 0.20 20.68 10.17
CA TRP A 80 1.35 21.46 9.69
C TRP A 80 1.24 22.96 10.01
N ALA A 81 0.05 23.44 10.39
CA ALA A 81 -0.10 24.78 10.94
C ALA A 81 0.71 25.03 12.23
N LYS A 82 1.02 23.96 12.97
CA LYS A 82 1.83 23.99 14.19
C LYS A 82 3.33 24.03 13.91
N LEU A 83 3.71 23.79 12.64
CA LEU A 83 5.08 23.76 12.15
C LEU A 83 5.22 24.81 11.03
N PRO A 84 5.23 26.11 11.35
CA PRO A 84 5.30 27.14 10.33
C PRO A 84 6.57 26.97 9.48
N GLU A 85 6.41 27.05 8.16
CA GLU A 85 7.50 26.94 7.17
C GLU A 85 8.24 25.59 7.19
N VAL A 86 7.60 24.52 7.67
CA VAL A 86 8.16 23.16 7.65
C VAL A 86 7.16 22.18 7.07
N VAL A 87 7.63 21.38 6.13
CA VAL A 87 6.90 20.25 5.54
C VAL A 87 7.61 18.96 5.93
N PRO A 88 6.91 17.94 6.49
CA PRO A 88 7.51 16.70 6.96
C PRO A 88 7.85 15.75 5.80
N ARG A 89 8.66 16.18 4.84
CA ARG A 89 9.15 15.35 3.76
C ARG A 89 10.48 14.66 4.14
N GLN A 90 10.83 13.62 3.42
CA GLN A 90 12.05 12.84 3.62
C GLN A 90 12.72 12.57 2.26
N PRO A 91 13.50 13.54 1.72
CA PRO A 91 14.13 13.38 0.41
C PRO A 91 15.26 12.33 0.43
N PHE A 92 15.72 11.94 -0.76
CA PHE A 92 16.91 11.12 -0.90
C PHE A 92 18.14 11.92 -0.43
N LYS A 93 18.87 11.36 0.55
CA LYS A 93 19.91 12.12 1.30
C LYS A 93 21.32 11.98 0.75
N LEU A 94 21.55 11.04 -0.19
CA LEU A 94 22.92 10.69 -0.61
C LEU A 94 23.50 11.60 -1.70
N ASP A 95 22.70 12.51 -2.26
CA ASP A 95 23.19 13.59 -3.12
C ASP A 95 22.56 14.96 -2.76
N SER A 96 23.26 16.06 -3.13
CA SER A 96 22.81 17.43 -2.82
C SER A 96 21.60 17.84 -3.65
N ALA A 97 21.56 17.49 -4.91
CA ALA A 97 20.48 17.86 -5.82
C ALA A 97 19.13 17.31 -5.34
N SER A 98 19.10 16.07 -4.87
CA SER A 98 17.89 15.48 -4.29
C SER A 98 17.48 16.11 -2.97
N ARG A 99 18.45 16.53 -2.12
CA ARG A 99 18.12 17.21 -0.86
C ARG A 99 17.47 18.57 -1.10
N GLU A 100 17.92 19.29 -2.12
CA GLU A 100 17.43 20.62 -2.50
C GLU A 100 16.19 20.55 -3.41
N GLY A 101 16.05 19.48 -4.18
CA GLY A 101 14.93 19.26 -5.11
C GLY A 101 13.63 18.88 -4.40
N THR A 102 12.51 18.96 -5.12
CA THR A 102 11.18 18.61 -4.62
C THR A 102 10.98 17.09 -4.47
N SER A 103 10.04 16.70 -3.62
CA SER A 103 9.52 15.32 -3.53
C SER A 103 8.14 15.26 -4.17
N LEU A 104 7.94 14.35 -5.13
CA LEU A 104 6.71 14.19 -5.90
C LEU A 104 5.90 13.00 -5.43
N PHE A 105 4.58 13.18 -5.35
CA PHE A 105 3.60 12.11 -5.10
C PHE A 105 2.37 12.33 -5.96
N GLU A 106 1.94 11.29 -6.69
CA GLU A 106 0.76 11.35 -7.55
C GLU A 106 0.02 10.01 -7.57
N VAL A 107 -1.30 10.04 -7.63
CA VAL A 107 -2.16 8.86 -7.83
C VAL A 107 -3.13 9.07 -8.99
N ASP A 108 -3.42 7.97 -9.69
CA ASP A 108 -4.60 7.85 -10.54
C ASP A 108 -5.64 6.98 -9.85
N LEU A 109 -6.85 7.52 -9.72
CA LEU A 109 -7.98 6.87 -9.05
C LEU A 109 -9.19 6.78 -9.96
N VAL A 110 -10.01 5.75 -9.77
CA VAL A 110 -11.36 5.68 -10.35
C VAL A 110 -12.37 5.73 -9.22
N LEU A 111 -13.22 6.74 -9.25
CA LEU A 111 -14.22 7.00 -8.21
C LEU A 111 -15.61 7.17 -8.82
N GLY A 112 -16.64 6.95 -7.98
CA GLY A 112 -18.05 7.17 -8.29
C GLY A 112 -18.74 5.92 -8.86
N ARG A 113 -20.09 6.00 -8.91
CA ARG A 113 -20.94 4.98 -9.54
C ARG A 113 -20.77 5.00 -11.06
N ASP A 114 -20.71 6.22 -11.62
CA ASP A 114 -20.26 6.45 -12.99
C ASP A 114 -18.74 6.65 -12.91
N PRO A 115 -17.93 5.67 -13.32
CA PRO A 115 -16.51 5.68 -13.05
C PRO A 115 -15.79 6.81 -13.77
N ILE A 116 -15.26 7.75 -12.99
CA ILE A 116 -14.42 8.85 -13.49
C ILE A 116 -12.99 8.64 -12.99
N ARG A 117 -12.03 8.76 -13.90
CA ARG A 117 -10.62 8.80 -13.51
C ARG A 117 -10.27 10.18 -12.99
N TYR A 118 -9.54 10.19 -11.89
CA TYR A 118 -8.91 11.38 -11.30
C TYR A 118 -7.42 11.17 -11.22
N THR A 119 -6.65 12.19 -11.57
CA THR A 119 -5.21 12.29 -11.28
C THR A 119 -5.05 13.38 -10.25
N TYR A 120 -4.54 13.03 -9.07
CA TYR A 120 -4.22 13.96 -8.00
C TYR A 120 -2.76 13.79 -7.61
N GLY A 121 -2.05 14.92 -7.49
CA GLY A 121 -0.66 14.91 -7.08
C GLY A 121 -0.19 16.23 -6.53
N PHE A 122 1.00 16.19 -5.93
CA PHE A 122 1.67 17.38 -5.40
C PHE A 122 3.19 17.20 -5.35
N GLU A 123 3.88 18.32 -5.30
CA GLU A 123 5.32 18.41 -5.04
C GLU A 123 5.58 19.22 -3.77
N LEU A 124 6.53 18.74 -2.96
CA LEU A 124 6.89 19.34 -1.69
C LEU A 124 8.36 19.71 -1.65
N SER A 125 8.68 20.94 -1.21
CA SER A 125 9.98 21.30 -0.68
C SER A 125 10.03 21.12 0.86
N ASP A 126 11.11 21.50 1.51
CA ASP A 126 11.18 21.47 2.99
C ASP A 126 10.26 22.52 3.64
N GLU A 127 9.88 23.55 2.88
CA GLU A 127 9.19 24.74 3.39
C GLU A 127 7.72 24.80 2.96
N ARG A 128 7.38 24.31 1.77
CA ARG A 128 6.08 24.54 1.17
C ARG A 128 5.63 23.46 0.19
N VAL A 129 4.38 23.56 -0.24
CA VAL A 129 3.82 22.89 -1.41
C VAL A 129 4.26 23.70 -2.64
N GLU A 130 5.11 23.12 -3.48
CA GLU A 130 5.61 23.75 -4.71
C GLU A 130 4.62 23.65 -5.85
N ALA A 131 3.98 22.47 -5.96
CA ALA A 131 2.92 22.24 -6.93
C ALA A 131 1.84 21.33 -6.34
N GLU A 132 0.58 21.52 -6.79
CA GLU A 132 -0.54 20.64 -6.46
C GLU A 132 -1.56 20.67 -7.60
N TRP A 133 -2.03 19.52 -8.06
CA TRP A 133 -2.97 19.43 -9.16
C TRP A 133 -4.06 18.38 -8.93
N LEU A 134 -5.24 18.67 -9.47
CA LEU A 134 -6.35 17.72 -9.55
C LEU A 134 -7.00 17.79 -10.93
N HIS A 135 -6.90 16.69 -11.65
CA HIS A 135 -7.49 16.53 -12.96
C HIS A 135 -8.55 15.43 -12.91
N ALA A 136 -9.73 15.72 -13.44
CA ALA A 136 -10.80 14.74 -13.66
C ALA A 136 -10.91 14.41 -15.16
N TYR A 137 -11.31 13.19 -15.47
CA TYR A 137 -11.46 12.75 -16.87
C TYR A 137 -12.88 12.24 -17.17
N PRO A 138 -13.91 13.10 -17.05
CA PRO A 138 -15.26 12.73 -17.46
C PRO A 138 -15.26 12.40 -18.97
N HIS A 139 -15.81 11.25 -19.33
CA HIS A 139 -15.82 10.76 -20.72
C HIS A 139 -14.44 10.71 -21.38
N GLY A 140 -13.38 10.48 -20.59
CA GLY A 140 -11.99 10.36 -21.07
C GLY A 140 -11.29 11.67 -21.45
N ARG A 141 -11.95 12.82 -21.30
CA ARG A 141 -11.36 14.14 -21.57
C ARG A 141 -10.82 14.77 -20.27
N ARG A 142 -9.59 15.30 -20.34
CA ARG A 142 -8.95 15.99 -19.21
C ARG A 142 -9.69 17.28 -18.89
N ASN A 143 -10.13 17.41 -17.65
CA ASN A 143 -10.70 18.60 -17.06
C ASN A 143 -9.86 18.99 -15.85
N ILE A 144 -9.24 20.17 -15.88
CA ILE A 144 -8.39 20.67 -14.80
C ILE A 144 -9.29 21.30 -13.76
N TRP A 145 -9.46 20.64 -12.60
CA TRP A 145 -10.21 21.21 -11.50
C TRP A 145 -9.43 22.33 -10.85
N PHE A 146 -8.16 22.08 -10.55
CA PHE A 146 -7.18 23.10 -10.16
C PHE A 146 -5.77 22.64 -10.50
N ASP A 147 -4.89 23.62 -10.62
CA ASP A 147 -3.47 23.48 -10.86
C ASP A 147 -2.78 24.62 -10.10
N ARG A 148 -2.00 24.26 -9.07
CA ARG A 148 -1.22 25.16 -8.24
C ARG A 148 0.25 25.00 -8.54
N GLU A 149 0.94 26.12 -8.69
CA GLU A 149 2.38 26.18 -8.87
C GLU A 149 2.91 27.44 -8.16
N ALA A 150 3.74 27.26 -7.15
CA ALA A 150 4.12 28.28 -6.20
C ALA A 150 4.75 29.52 -6.81
N GLU A 151 5.58 29.35 -7.83
CA GLU A 151 6.33 30.44 -8.48
C GLU A 151 5.73 30.91 -9.81
N ARG A 152 4.50 30.48 -10.14
CA ARG A 152 3.86 30.90 -11.39
C ARG A 152 3.57 32.40 -11.39
N PRO A 153 4.09 33.14 -12.40
CA PRO A 153 3.87 34.60 -12.49
C PRO A 153 2.39 34.96 -12.64
N GLU A 154 2.01 36.12 -12.13
CA GLU A 154 0.65 36.68 -12.31
C GLU A 154 0.29 36.83 -13.80
N SER A 155 1.26 37.13 -14.67
CA SER A 155 1.07 37.19 -16.13
C SER A 155 0.64 35.85 -16.76
N GLU A 156 0.89 34.71 -16.07
CA GLU A 156 0.53 33.34 -16.47
C GLU A 156 -0.65 32.79 -15.69
N GLY A 157 -1.31 33.61 -14.84
CA GLY A 157 -2.49 33.25 -14.08
C GLY A 157 -2.30 33.11 -12.57
N GLY A 158 -1.08 33.41 -12.07
CA GLY A 158 -0.77 33.32 -10.65
C GLY A 158 -0.66 31.88 -10.10
N GLU A 159 -0.47 31.77 -8.80
CA GLU A 159 -0.22 30.49 -8.13
C GLU A 159 -1.32 29.42 -8.42
N PHE A 160 -2.57 29.81 -8.54
CA PHE A 160 -3.70 28.88 -8.77
C PHE A 160 -4.40 29.13 -10.10
N ILE A 161 -4.53 28.09 -10.90
CA ILE A 161 -5.29 28.07 -12.14
C ILE A 161 -6.48 27.11 -12.02
N PHE A 162 -7.67 27.58 -12.39
CA PHE A 162 -8.89 26.78 -12.52
C PHE A 162 -9.37 26.85 -13.96
N ARG A 163 -9.50 25.73 -14.65
CA ARG A 163 -9.91 25.70 -16.06
C ARG A 163 -11.26 25.04 -16.25
N GLY A 164 -12.17 25.76 -16.93
CA GLY A 164 -13.51 25.27 -17.20
C GLY A 164 -14.44 25.28 -15.97
N GLU A 165 -15.54 24.52 -16.06
CA GLU A 165 -16.58 24.44 -15.04
C GLU A 165 -16.49 23.18 -14.17
N GLY A 166 -15.38 22.46 -14.23
CA GLY A 166 -15.22 21.19 -13.53
C GLY A 166 -15.19 21.32 -12.01
N PHE A 167 -14.51 22.35 -11.52
CA PHE A 167 -14.50 22.69 -10.10
C PHE A 167 -15.51 23.80 -9.82
N ARG A 168 -16.47 23.52 -8.95
CA ARG A 168 -17.62 24.40 -8.63
C ARG A 168 -17.54 25.01 -7.23
N GLY A 169 -16.46 24.76 -6.49
CA GLY A 169 -16.26 25.26 -5.14
C GLY A 169 -15.99 26.78 -5.08
N GLU A 170 -15.98 27.33 -3.87
CA GLU A 170 -15.69 28.74 -3.54
C GLU A 170 -14.20 29.05 -3.70
N ARG A 171 -13.74 29.20 -4.96
CA ARG A 171 -12.31 29.30 -5.36
C ARG A 171 -11.55 30.34 -4.57
N GLU A 172 -12.05 31.58 -4.54
CA GLU A 172 -11.37 32.71 -3.91
C GLU A 172 -11.18 32.52 -2.39
N SER A 173 -12.22 32.04 -1.72
CA SER A 173 -12.18 31.78 -0.28
C SER A 173 -11.20 30.66 0.05
N LEU A 174 -11.19 29.57 -0.73
CA LEU A 174 -10.29 28.43 -0.53
C LEU A 174 -8.84 28.83 -0.78
N VAL A 175 -8.55 29.54 -1.87
CA VAL A 175 -7.18 30.03 -2.19
C VAL A 175 -6.67 30.92 -1.07
N LYS A 176 -7.46 31.88 -0.60
CA LYS A 176 -7.07 32.82 0.48
C LYS A 176 -6.73 32.09 1.80
N LEU A 177 -7.38 30.97 2.08
CA LEU A 177 -7.15 30.20 3.30
C LEU A 177 -6.06 29.14 3.15
N THR A 178 -5.57 28.91 1.93
CA THR A 178 -4.52 27.92 1.66
C THR A 178 -3.16 28.51 1.97
N ARG A 179 -2.55 28.06 3.07
CA ARG A 179 -1.17 28.44 3.43
C ARG A 179 -0.16 27.82 2.46
N PRO A 180 1.05 28.40 2.35
CA PRO A 180 2.11 27.82 1.51
C PRO A 180 2.38 26.34 1.79
N ASN A 181 2.37 25.91 3.06
CA ASN A 181 2.63 24.54 3.48
C ASN A 181 1.35 23.67 3.64
N ALA A 182 0.19 24.09 3.15
CA ALA A 182 -1.04 23.32 3.19
C ALA A 182 -1.48 22.88 1.78
N LEU A 183 -1.98 21.67 1.65
CA LEU A 183 -2.61 21.20 0.42
C LEU A 183 -3.99 21.83 0.23
N PHE A 184 -4.28 22.31 -0.96
CA PHE A 184 -5.59 22.87 -1.32
C PHE A 184 -6.72 21.85 -1.14
N LEU A 185 -6.45 20.58 -1.45
CA LEU A 185 -7.37 19.48 -1.20
C LEU A 185 -7.75 19.39 0.29
N SER A 186 -6.77 19.48 1.18
CA SER A 186 -6.96 19.42 2.63
C SER A 186 -7.77 20.61 3.17
N VAL A 187 -7.48 21.81 2.67
CA VAL A 187 -8.24 23.03 3.00
C VAL A 187 -9.69 22.90 2.57
N GLY A 188 -9.93 22.55 1.31
CA GLY A 188 -11.29 22.42 0.78
C GLY A 188 -12.11 21.36 1.49
N ALA A 189 -11.51 20.23 1.83
CA ALA A 189 -12.19 19.18 2.58
C ALA A 189 -12.56 19.63 4.00
N THR A 190 -11.67 20.34 4.68
CA THR A 190 -11.93 20.88 6.03
C THR A 190 -13.05 21.93 6.02
N LEU A 191 -13.18 22.69 4.93
CA LEU A 191 -14.24 23.67 4.72
C LEU A 191 -15.51 23.06 4.07
N ASN A 192 -15.60 21.73 4.04
CA ASN A 192 -16.75 20.97 3.54
C ASN A 192 -17.07 21.20 2.05
N ASP A 193 -16.06 21.55 1.20
CA ASP A 193 -16.27 21.52 -0.24
C ASP A 193 -16.64 20.09 -0.68
N PRO A 194 -17.80 19.88 -1.34
CA PRO A 194 -18.29 18.53 -1.61
C PRO A 194 -17.43 17.75 -2.61
N GLN A 195 -16.77 18.43 -3.56
CA GLN A 195 -15.94 17.78 -4.57
C GLN A 195 -14.59 17.38 -3.98
N LEU A 196 -13.93 18.28 -3.26
CA LEU A 196 -12.64 18.01 -2.60
C LEU A 196 -12.80 17.03 -1.44
N SER A 197 -13.88 17.12 -0.65
CA SER A 197 -14.19 16.18 0.42
C SER A 197 -14.37 14.74 -0.07
N ALA A 198 -14.87 14.53 -1.27
CA ALA A 198 -15.04 13.20 -1.83
C ALA A 198 -13.67 12.51 -2.07
N LEU A 199 -12.72 13.24 -2.65
CA LEU A 199 -11.36 12.74 -2.88
C LEU A 199 -10.58 12.61 -1.56
N HIS A 200 -10.66 13.60 -0.68
CA HIS A 200 -10.04 13.56 0.66
C HIS A 200 -10.50 12.31 1.44
N ARG A 201 -11.81 12.04 1.49
CA ARG A 201 -12.36 10.84 2.15
C ARG A 201 -11.82 9.55 1.56
N TRP A 202 -11.51 9.51 0.25
CA TRP A 202 -10.89 8.34 -0.33
C TRP A 202 -9.54 8.06 0.32
N PHE A 203 -8.67 9.07 0.48
CA PHE A 203 -7.36 8.89 1.13
C PHE A 203 -7.50 8.40 2.58
N ILE A 204 -8.45 8.96 3.32
CA ILE A 204 -8.61 8.66 4.76
C ILE A 204 -9.24 7.29 4.98
N ASN A 205 -10.24 6.92 4.19
CA ASN A 205 -11.06 5.74 4.44
C ASN A 205 -10.72 4.54 3.54
N ASN A 206 -10.01 4.77 2.43
CA ASN A 206 -9.79 3.72 1.44
C ASN A 206 -8.31 3.38 1.22
N LEU A 207 -7.40 3.95 1.99
CA LEU A 207 -5.96 3.64 1.91
C LEU A 207 -5.46 3.20 3.27
N TRP A 208 -5.32 1.88 3.45
CA TRP A 208 -4.95 1.25 4.70
C TRP A 208 -3.51 0.75 4.63
N LEU A 209 -2.67 1.12 5.59
CA LEU A 209 -1.28 0.67 5.69
C LEU A 209 -1.10 -0.21 6.93
N VAL A 210 -0.62 -1.42 6.71
CA VAL A 210 -0.27 -2.41 7.74
C VAL A 210 1.25 -2.55 7.77
N THR A 211 1.84 -2.30 8.95
CA THR A 211 3.26 -2.51 9.23
C THR A 211 3.39 -3.53 10.36
N PRO A 212 4.02 -4.71 10.14
CA PRO A 212 3.92 -5.87 11.05
C PRO A 212 4.27 -5.56 12.51
N GLU A 213 5.36 -4.84 12.74
CA GLU A 213 5.88 -4.63 14.09
C GLU A 213 5.31 -3.38 14.80
N ARG A 214 4.96 -2.35 14.05
CA ARG A 214 4.63 -1.03 14.64
C ARG A 214 3.20 -0.91 15.12
N ASP A 215 2.27 -1.63 14.50
CA ASP A 215 0.84 -1.46 14.71
C ASP A 215 0.11 -2.75 15.16
N LEU A 216 0.85 -3.78 15.59
CA LEU A 216 0.28 -5.07 15.98
C LEU A 216 -0.81 -4.91 17.07
N SER A 217 -0.52 -4.18 18.14
CA SER A 217 -1.49 -3.96 19.22
C SER A 217 -2.72 -3.19 18.76
N ALA A 218 -2.54 -2.19 17.90
CA ALA A 218 -3.65 -1.42 17.34
C ALA A 218 -4.54 -2.29 16.44
N ARG A 219 -3.94 -3.18 15.64
CA ARG A 219 -4.67 -4.11 14.77
C ARG A 219 -5.41 -5.19 15.57
N VAL A 220 -4.79 -5.72 16.64
CA VAL A 220 -5.48 -6.62 17.58
C VAL A 220 -6.71 -5.93 18.16
N HIS A 221 -6.53 -4.69 18.66
CA HIS A 221 -7.64 -3.90 19.17
C HIS A 221 -8.73 -3.67 18.12
N TRP A 222 -8.35 -3.37 16.90
CA TRP A 222 -9.30 -3.23 15.78
C TRP A 222 -10.11 -4.51 15.54
N THR A 223 -9.44 -5.66 15.45
CA THR A 223 -10.14 -6.95 15.25
C THR A 223 -11.07 -7.26 16.43
N LYS A 224 -10.67 -6.94 17.68
CA LYS A 224 -11.54 -7.02 18.85
C LYS A 224 -12.79 -6.15 18.72
N GLN A 225 -12.64 -4.90 18.26
CA GLN A 225 -13.78 -4.00 18.06
C GLN A 225 -14.78 -4.56 17.04
N ILE A 226 -14.29 -5.14 15.92
CA ILE A 226 -15.15 -5.79 14.92
C ILE A 226 -15.95 -6.95 15.55
N LEU A 227 -15.36 -7.72 16.45
CA LEU A 227 -16.02 -8.82 17.13
C LEU A 227 -17.12 -8.38 18.11
N THR A 228 -16.93 -7.26 18.80
CA THR A 228 -17.82 -6.77 19.85
C THR A 228 -18.97 -5.92 19.35
N HIS A 229 -18.92 -5.37 18.13
CA HIS A 229 -20.02 -4.61 17.56
C HIS A 229 -21.20 -5.50 17.17
N GLN A 230 -22.38 -5.21 17.76
CA GLN A 230 -23.62 -6.00 17.59
C GLN A 230 -24.08 -6.15 16.14
N ASP A 231 -23.78 -5.17 15.28
CA ASP A 231 -24.13 -5.20 13.84
C ASP A 231 -23.23 -6.13 13.01
N ASN A 232 -22.21 -6.74 13.62
CA ASN A 232 -21.16 -7.49 12.92
C ASN A 232 -21.21 -9.03 13.15
N ALA A 233 -22.37 -9.60 13.43
CA ALA A 233 -22.50 -11.07 13.64
C ALA A 233 -21.87 -11.92 12.50
N GLY A 234 -21.94 -11.43 11.25
CA GLY A 234 -21.31 -12.06 10.11
C GLY A 234 -19.77 -12.04 10.17
N HIS A 235 -19.17 -11.01 10.76
CA HIS A 235 -17.71 -10.91 10.91
C HIS A 235 -17.18 -11.88 11.95
N HIS A 236 -17.88 -12.05 13.07
CA HIS A 236 -17.49 -13.02 14.10
C HIS A 236 -17.33 -14.42 13.47
N GLN A 237 -18.34 -14.88 12.73
CA GLN A 237 -18.27 -16.20 12.07
C GLN A 237 -17.13 -16.28 11.05
N ARG A 238 -16.90 -15.22 10.25
CA ARG A 238 -15.80 -15.17 9.28
C ARG A 238 -14.43 -15.24 9.98
N ILE A 239 -14.23 -14.50 11.07
CA ILE A 239 -12.98 -14.51 11.85
C ILE A 239 -12.72 -15.91 12.41
N VAL A 240 -13.73 -16.55 13.04
CA VAL A 240 -13.59 -17.91 13.56
C VAL A 240 -13.23 -18.90 12.45
N GLN A 241 -13.92 -18.85 11.31
CA GLN A 241 -13.61 -19.71 10.17
C GLN A 241 -12.19 -19.51 9.64
N MET A 242 -11.72 -18.26 9.57
CA MET A 242 -10.36 -17.96 9.12
C MET A 242 -9.28 -18.41 10.11
N LEU A 243 -9.55 -18.34 11.42
CA LEU A 243 -8.67 -18.90 12.45
C LEU A 243 -8.61 -20.43 12.34
N GLN A 244 -9.74 -21.08 12.13
CA GLN A 244 -9.80 -22.53 11.93
C GLN A 244 -9.08 -22.99 10.65
N SER A 245 -9.26 -22.24 9.56
CA SER A 245 -8.61 -22.53 8.26
C SER A 245 -7.10 -22.33 8.27
N ALA A 246 -6.58 -21.55 9.21
CA ALA A 246 -5.14 -21.36 9.38
C ALA A 246 -4.44 -22.52 10.12
N ASP A 247 -5.14 -23.61 10.41
CA ASP A 247 -4.64 -24.81 11.13
C ASP A 247 -3.99 -24.48 12.49
N LEU A 248 -4.55 -23.48 13.18
CA LEU A 248 -4.10 -23.08 14.50
C LEU A 248 -4.70 -23.92 15.63
N GLY A 249 -5.42 -24.99 15.30
CA GLY A 249 -6.10 -25.85 16.27
C GLY A 249 -7.32 -25.21 16.97
N VAL A 250 -7.69 -24.00 16.56
CA VAL A 250 -8.81 -23.24 17.13
C VAL A 250 -10.14 -23.85 16.72
N THR A 251 -11.01 -24.14 17.70
CA THR A 251 -12.35 -24.65 17.46
C THR A 251 -13.42 -23.58 17.63
N ARG A 252 -13.20 -22.63 18.54
CA ARG A 252 -14.14 -21.56 18.88
C ARG A 252 -13.39 -20.34 19.40
N LEU A 253 -14.03 -19.18 19.31
CA LEU A 253 -13.60 -17.92 19.88
C LEU A 253 -14.71 -17.40 20.81
N ASP A 254 -14.36 -17.08 22.04
CA ASP A 254 -15.23 -16.38 23.00
C ASP A 254 -14.64 -15.03 23.34
N THR A 255 -15.52 -14.06 23.56
CA THR A 255 -15.16 -12.71 24.02
C THR A 255 -15.85 -12.49 25.36
N ASP A 256 -15.10 -12.15 26.38
CA ASP A 256 -15.65 -11.76 27.68
C ASP A 256 -16.43 -10.44 27.52
N PRO A 257 -17.72 -10.40 27.87
CA PRO A 257 -18.55 -9.24 27.63
C PRO A 257 -18.18 -8.03 28.50
N ASP A 258 -17.54 -8.25 29.65
CA ASP A 258 -17.21 -7.20 30.62
C ASP A 258 -15.82 -6.61 30.35
N THR A 259 -14.83 -7.45 30.06
CA THR A 259 -13.44 -7.04 29.86
C THR A 259 -13.04 -6.91 28.39
N GLY A 260 -13.80 -7.53 27.48
CA GLY A 260 -13.44 -7.64 26.06
C GLY A 260 -12.26 -8.58 25.80
N ASP A 261 -11.89 -9.41 26.80
CA ASP A 261 -10.82 -10.39 26.65
C ASP A 261 -11.24 -11.53 25.74
N ILE A 262 -10.29 -12.00 24.94
CA ILE A 262 -10.50 -13.07 23.97
C ILE A 262 -9.94 -14.39 24.52
N ARG A 263 -10.70 -15.45 24.37
CA ARG A 263 -10.26 -16.82 24.61
C ARG A 263 -10.44 -17.63 23.34
N LEU A 264 -9.39 -18.32 22.94
CA LEU A 264 -9.43 -19.29 21.84
C LEU A 264 -9.54 -20.70 22.41
N TRP A 265 -10.49 -21.46 21.91
CA TRP A 265 -10.71 -22.84 22.35
C TRP A 265 -9.96 -23.79 21.44
N HIS A 266 -9.23 -24.72 22.06
CA HIS A 266 -8.44 -25.74 21.39
C HIS A 266 -8.89 -27.14 21.75
N ARG A 267 -8.73 -28.07 20.82
CA ARG A 267 -8.99 -29.48 21.10
C ARG A 267 -7.94 -30.06 22.03
N THR A 268 -8.40 -30.80 23.02
CA THR A 268 -7.51 -31.55 23.91
C THR A 268 -7.28 -32.97 23.36
N PRO A 269 -6.16 -33.64 23.72
CA PRO A 269 -5.84 -35.01 23.26
C PRO A 269 -6.91 -36.06 23.61
N ASP A 270 -7.68 -35.82 24.66
CA ASP A 270 -8.80 -36.69 25.12
C ASP A 270 -10.12 -36.40 24.40
N GLY A 271 -10.13 -35.50 23.40
CA GLY A 271 -11.28 -35.14 22.60
C GLY A 271 -12.19 -34.08 23.18
N GLY A 272 -11.77 -33.43 24.29
CA GLY A 272 -12.42 -32.25 24.86
C GLY A 272 -12.00 -30.95 24.20
N GLU A 273 -12.38 -29.85 24.82
CA GLU A 273 -11.94 -28.50 24.44
C GLU A 273 -11.50 -27.71 25.68
N LEU A 274 -10.44 -26.90 25.53
CA LEU A 274 -9.91 -26.02 26.58
C LEU A 274 -9.73 -24.60 26.03
N PRO A 275 -10.18 -23.56 26.77
CA PRO A 275 -9.90 -22.18 26.39
C PRO A 275 -8.49 -21.77 26.79
N LEU A 276 -7.77 -21.13 25.89
CA LEU A 276 -6.50 -20.45 26.13
C LEU A 276 -6.71 -18.94 26.08
N ASP A 277 -6.01 -18.25 26.99
CA ASP A 277 -6.01 -16.78 26.99
C ASP A 277 -5.23 -16.27 25.76
N PHE A 278 -5.89 -15.42 24.96
CA PHE A 278 -5.32 -14.93 23.71
C PHE A 278 -4.00 -14.17 23.92
N GLN A 279 -3.87 -13.40 25.02
CA GLN A 279 -2.70 -12.53 25.20
C GLN A 279 -1.49 -13.27 25.74
N THR A 280 -1.70 -14.25 26.59
CA THR A 280 -0.63 -14.88 27.39
C THR A 280 -0.29 -16.30 26.94
N GLU A 281 -1.21 -17.00 26.28
CA GLU A 281 -1.05 -18.43 25.97
C GLU A 281 -0.97 -18.71 24.47
N GLU A 282 -1.33 -17.74 23.61
CA GLU A 282 -1.29 -17.93 22.17
C GLU A 282 0.08 -17.57 21.56
N SER A 283 0.38 -18.18 20.41
CA SER A 283 1.62 -17.91 19.68
C SER A 283 1.66 -16.53 19.04
N LEU A 284 2.87 -16.00 18.77
CA LEU A 284 3.03 -14.76 18.00
C LEU A 284 2.40 -14.86 16.59
N GLY A 285 2.46 -16.05 15.97
CA GLY A 285 1.82 -16.28 14.67
C GLY A 285 0.28 -16.17 14.75
N THR A 286 -0.32 -16.71 15.82
CA THR A 286 -1.77 -16.57 16.11
C THR A 286 -2.14 -15.11 16.29
N HIS A 287 -1.35 -14.36 17.08
CA HIS A 287 -1.55 -12.92 17.27
C HIS A 287 -1.46 -12.14 15.95
N ALA A 288 -0.46 -12.42 15.14
CA ALA A 288 -0.25 -11.73 13.87
C ALA A 288 -1.39 -12.01 12.88
N TRP A 289 -1.82 -13.26 12.79
CA TRP A 289 -2.95 -13.63 11.94
C TRP A 289 -4.25 -12.99 12.41
N PHE A 290 -4.57 -13.09 13.70
CA PHE A 290 -5.73 -12.43 14.27
C PHE A 290 -5.73 -10.92 14.02
N ALA A 291 -4.60 -10.26 14.27
CA ALA A 291 -4.42 -8.83 14.02
C ALA A 291 -4.61 -8.45 12.54
N PHE A 292 -4.31 -9.35 11.61
CA PHE A 292 -4.46 -9.13 10.19
C PHE A 292 -5.91 -9.24 9.71
N LEU A 293 -6.72 -10.07 10.35
CA LEU A 293 -8.11 -10.32 9.94
C LEU A 293 -8.99 -9.08 9.98
N GLY A 294 -8.90 -8.24 11.00
CA GLY A 294 -9.70 -7.03 11.13
C GLY A 294 -9.50 -6.05 9.96
N PRO A 295 -8.29 -5.57 9.70
CA PRO A 295 -7.98 -4.73 8.55
C PRO A 295 -8.38 -5.38 7.22
N MET A 296 -8.08 -6.66 7.00
CA MET A 296 -8.41 -7.38 5.77
C MET A 296 -9.93 -7.41 5.52
N LEU A 297 -10.73 -7.80 6.51
CA LEU A 297 -12.19 -7.85 6.38
C LEU A 297 -12.79 -6.46 6.14
N THR A 298 -12.29 -5.43 6.85
CA THR A 298 -12.71 -4.04 6.63
C THR A 298 -12.47 -3.60 5.18
N VAL A 299 -11.27 -3.87 4.66
CA VAL A 299 -10.91 -3.49 3.30
C VAL A 299 -11.75 -4.24 2.26
N LEU A 300 -11.99 -5.54 2.44
CA LEU A 300 -12.85 -6.34 1.57
C LEU A 300 -14.29 -5.82 1.55
N ASP A 301 -14.82 -5.45 2.71
CA ASP A 301 -16.19 -4.93 2.84
C ASP A 301 -16.36 -3.52 2.28
N GLN A 302 -15.30 -2.72 2.26
CA GLN A 302 -15.33 -1.36 1.72
C GLN A 302 -14.94 -1.28 0.24
N GLY A 303 -14.26 -2.29 -0.31
CA GLY A 303 -13.63 -2.22 -1.63
C GLY A 303 -12.44 -1.26 -1.65
N SER A 304 -11.68 -1.24 -0.55
CA SER A 304 -10.57 -0.31 -0.30
C SER A 304 -9.21 -0.89 -0.74
N VAL A 305 -8.13 -0.14 -0.53
CA VAL A 305 -6.74 -0.56 -0.81
C VAL A 305 -6.05 -0.91 0.50
N LEU A 306 -5.52 -2.14 0.58
CA LEU A 306 -4.69 -2.61 1.67
C LEU A 306 -3.23 -2.63 1.24
N LEU A 307 -2.40 -1.85 1.91
CA LEU A 307 -0.95 -1.84 1.76
C LEU A 307 -0.36 -2.65 2.91
N VAL A 308 0.43 -3.69 2.62
CA VAL A 308 1.03 -4.56 3.63
C VAL A 308 2.54 -4.59 3.46
N ASP A 309 3.27 -4.07 4.44
CA ASP A 309 4.71 -4.20 4.44
C ASP A 309 5.09 -5.59 4.99
N GLU A 310 5.96 -6.32 4.27
CA GLU A 310 6.44 -7.66 4.63
C GLU A 310 5.32 -8.64 5.01
N LEU A 311 4.44 -8.95 4.04
CA LEU A 311 3.32 -9.90 4.22
C LEU A 311 3.78 -11.25 4.81
N ASP A 312 5.00 -11.66 4.52
CA ASP A 312 5.65 -12.90 4.95
C ASP A 312 6.29 -12.81 6.36
N SER A 313 6.45 -11.63 6.96
CA SER A 313 7.19 -11.49 8.23
C SER A 313 6.53 -12.18 9.42
N SER A 314 5.22 -12.40 9.37
CA SER A 314 4.45 -12.97 10.47
C SER A 314 3.47 -14.05 10.04
N LEU A 315 3.39 -14.38 8.74
CA LEU A 315 2.47 -15.37 8.19
C LEU A 315 3.25 -16.51 7.53
N HIS A 316 2.81 -17.75 7.78
CA HIS A 316 3.30 -18.88 7.00
C HIS A 316 3.03 -18.65 5.51
N PRO A 317 3.94 -19.02 4.57
CA PRO A 317 3.75 -18.82 3.13
C PRO A 317 2.40 -19.28 2.59
N ALA A 318 1.87 -20.39 3.09
CA ALA A 318 0.55 -20.88 2.71
C ALA A 318 -0.58 -19.89 3.08
N LEU A 319 -0.51 -19.23 4.26
CA LEU A 319 -1.49 -18.22 4.64
C LEU A 319 -1.35 -16.95 3.81
N ALA A 320 -0.11 -16.54 3.52
CA ALA A 320 0.14 -15.40 2.62
C ALA A 320 -0.44 -15.68 1.21
N ALA A 321 -0.31 -16.90 0.70
CA ALA A 321 -0.91 -17.31 -0.56
C ALA A 321 -2.45 -17.29 -0.51
N GLU A 322 -3.07 -17.72 0.61
CA GLU A 322 -4.52 -17.65 0.79
C GLU A 322 -5.01 -16.19 0.84
N VAL A 323 -4.29 -15.28 1.51
CA VAL A 323 -4.59 -13.84 1.47
C VAL A 323 -4.62 -13.34 0.02
N VAL A 324 -3.61 -13.67 -0.78
CA VAL A 324 -3.56 -13.32 -2.21
C VAL A 324 -4.78 -13.83 -2.95
N ARG A 325 -5.17 -15.11 -2.74
CA ARG A 325 -6.37 -15.72 -3.38
C ARG A 325 -7.65 -15.02 -2.99
N VAL A 326 -7.82 -14.68 -1.70
CA VAL A 326 -9.01 -13.97 -1.20
C VAL A 326 -9.22 -12.66 -1.96
N PHE A 327 -8.16 -11.89 -2.22
CA PHE A 327 -8.29 -10.64 -2.98
C PHE A 327 -8.51 -10.86 -4.48
N GLN A 328 -8.00 -11.94 -5.03
CA GLN A 328 -8.17 -12.27 -6.46
C GLN A 328 -9.55 -12.83 -6.80
N ASP A 329 -10.14 -13.64 -5.91
CA ASP A 329 -11.41 -14.30 -6.19
C ASP A 329 -12.60 -13.33 -6.13
N PRO A 330 -13.42 -13.24 -7.20
CA PRO A 330 -14.62 -12.41 -7.22
C PRO A 330 -15.66 -12.74 -6.16
N ALA A 331 -15.73 -13.98 -5.69
CA ALA A 331 -16.71 -14.39 -4.70
C ALA A 331 -16.35 -13.89 -3.29
N SER A 332 -15.07 -13.95 -2.92
CA SER A 332 -14.57 -13.46 -1.63
C SER A 332 -14.31 -11.94 -1.61
N ASN A 333 -14.09 -11.34 -2.78
CA ASN A 333 -13.85 -9.92 -2.95
C ASN A 333 -14.81 -9.26 -3.96
N PRO A 334 -16.12 -9.25 -3.70
CA PRO A 334 -17.11 -8.74 -4.67
C PRO A 334 -17.06 -7.21 -4.87
N ARG A 335 -16.49 -6.47 -3.92
CA ARG A 335 -16.36 -5.01 -3.98
C ARG A 335 -15.08 -4.52 -4.63
N GLY A 336 -14.20 -5.42 -5.06
CA GLY A 336 -12.97 -5.08 -5.77
C GLY A 336 -11.92 -4.38 -4.91
N ALA A 337 -11.78 -4.79 -3.65
CA ALA A 337 -10.66 -4.39 -2.81
C ALA A 337 -9.34 -4.74 -3.48
N GLN A 338 -8.29 -3.93 -3.20
CA GLN A 338 -6.96 -4.11 -3.78
C GLN A 338 -5.94 -4.37 -2.69
N LEU A 339 -5.03 -5.32 -2.93
CA LEU A 339 -3.90 -5.64 -2.06
C LEU A 339 -2.59 -5.25 -2.76
N ILE A 340 -1.80 -4.40 -2.14
CA ILE A 340 -0.42 -4.13 -2.52
C ILE A 340 0.46 -4.56 -1.36
N PHE A 341 1.34 -5.49 -1.58
CA PHE A 341 2.20 -5.98 -0.49
C PHE A 341 3.67 -6.05 -0.90
N THR A 342 4.53 -5.93 0.07
CA THR A 342 5.95 -6.21 -0.08
C THR A 342 6.28 -7.56 0.53
N THR A 343 7.30 -8.23 -0.02
CA THR A 343 7.78 -9.53 0.49
C THR A 343 9.23 -9.78 0.07
N HIS A 344 9.90 -10.62 0.82
CA HIS A 344 11.17 -11.23 0.41
C HIS A 344 11.01 -12.74 0.14
N ASP A 345 9.82 -13.29 0.36
CA ASP A 345 9.51 -14.71 0.16
C ASP A 345 9.22 -15.02 -1.32
N ALA A 346 10.18 -15.68 -1.97
CA ALA A 346 10.08 -16.07 -3.36
C ALA A 346 9.06 -17.19 -3.62
N THR A 347 8.57 -17.89 -2.60
CA THR A 347 7.62 -19.01 -2.77
C THR A 347 6.29 -18.56 -3.36
N LEU A 348 5.89 -17.30 -3.10
CA LEU A 348 4.70 -16.67 -3.70
C LEU A 348 4.80 -16.48 -5.23
N LEU A 349 6.01 -16.56 -5.82
CA LEU A 349 6.24 -16.44 -7.27
C LEU A 349 5.99 -17.74 -8.04
N GLY A 350 5.83 -18.87 -7.38
CA GLY A 350 5.58 -20.05 -8.17
C GLY A 350 6.00 -21.38 -7.60
N SER A 351 5.98 -21.56 -6.29
CA SER A 351 6.08 -22.89 -5.68
C SER A 351 4.95 -23.77 -6.24
N GLU A 352 5.31 -24.98 -6.67
CA GLU A 352 4.28 -25.99 -7.06
C GLU A 352 3.35 -26.30 -5.88
N VAL A 353 3.86 -26.16 -4.65
CA VAL A 353 3.08 -26.37 -3.41
C VAL A 353 2.00 -25.30 -3.22
N LEU A 354 2.25 -24.08 -3.62
CA LEU A 354 1.32 -22.94 -3.45
C LEU A 354 0.46 -22.65 -4.69
N ASP A 355 0.52 -23.49 -5.74
CA ASP A 355 -0.24 -23.34 -6.98
C ASP A 355 -0.15 -21.92 -7.60
N ARG A 356 1.03 -21.36 -7.61
CA ARG A 356 1.39 -20.06 -8.25
C ARG A 356 0.36 -18.97 -7.98
N PRO A 357 0.29 -18.44 -6.75
CA PRO A 357 -0.75 -17.49 -6.37
C PRO A 357 -0.68 -16.17 -7.15
N LEU A 358 0.51 -15.78 -7.66
CA LEU A 358 0.69 -14.55 -8.44
C LEU A 358 0.92 -14.83 -9.92
N LYS A 359 0.38 -13.97 -10.76
CA LYS A 359 0.64 -13.91 -12.20
C LYS A 359 1.77 -12.91 -12.51
N ARG A 360 2.35 -12.99 -13.73
CA ARG A 360 3.54 -12.21 -14.13
C ARG A 360 3.32 -10.71 -14.06
N ASP A 361 2.14 -10.24 -14.41
CA ASP A 361 1.78 -8.81 -14.41
C ASP A 361 1.31 -8.26 -13.04
N GLN A 362 1.27 -9.14 -12.03
CA GLN A 362 1.03 -8.77 -10.63
C GLN A 362 2.33 -8.58 -9.83
N VAL A 363 3.48 -8.83 -10.46
CA VAL A 363 4.77 -8.87 -9.78
C VAL A 363 5.63 -7.67 -10.19
N TRP A 364 6.10 -6.96 -9.18
CA TRP A 364 7.07 -5.88 -9.29
C TRP A 364 8.36 -6.24 -8.57
N ILE A 365 9.47 -5.81 -9.12
CA ILE A 365 10.80 -6.03 -8.53
C ILE A 365 11.33 -4.69 -8.02
N ILE A 366 11.83 -4.72 -6.80
CA ILE A 366 12.51 -3.58 -6.21
C ILE A 366 13.96 -3.97 -5.87
N ALA A 367 14.91 -3.17 -6.30
CA ALA A 367 16.33 -3.43 -6.16
C ALA A 367 17.05 -2.18 -5.65
N LYS A 368 18.19 -2.38 -5.00
CA LYS A 368 19.06 -1.27 -4.57
C LYS A 368 20.28 -1.20 -5.47
N ARG A 369 20.54 -0.03 -6.03
CA ARG A 369 21.79 0.26 -6.77
C ARG A 369 22.98 0.39 -5.81
N ARG A 370 24.20 0.29 -6.33
CA ARG A 370 25.42 0.48 -5.53
C ARG A 370 25.55 1.87 -4.93
N SER A 371 25.01 2.87 -5.59
CA SER A 371 24.92 4.28 -5.17
C SER A 371 23.87 4.53 -4.08
N GLY A 372 23.08 3.51 -3.71
CA GLY A 372 22.15 3.56 -2.58
C GLY A 372 20.71 3.89 -2.94
N GLU A 373 20.44 4.31 -4.18
CA GLU A 373 19.08 4.54 -4.67
C GLU A 373 18.35 3.22 -4.98
N THR A 374 17.04 3.29 -4.88
CA THR A 374 16.11 2.21 -5.21
C THR A 374 15.70 2.27 -6.67
N GLU A 375 15.64 1.09 -7.33
CA GLU A 375 14.99 0.87 -8.61
C GLU A 375 13.70 0.09 -8.42
N LEU A 376 12.65 0.46 -9.17
CA LEU A 376 11.35 -0.24 -9.20
C LEU A 376 10.95 -0.51 -10.65
N TYR A 377 10.64 -1.75 -10.98
CA TYR A 377 10.20 -2.15 -12.33
C TYR A 377 9.28 -3.37 -12.30
N PRO A 378 8.36 -3.52 -13.27
CA PRO A 378 7.50 -4.70 -13.35
C PRO A 378 8.31 -5.92 -13.81
N LEU A 379 7.96 -7.10 -13.32
CA LEU A 379 8.58 -8.36 -13.75
C LEU A 379 8.44 -8.58 -15.27
N THR A 380 7.39 -8.05 -15.86
CA THR A 380 7.11 -8.15 -17.31
C THR A 380 8.19 -7.52 -18.18
N ASP A 381 8.99 -6.57 -17.68
CA ASP A 381 10.12 -5.98 -18.40
C ASP A 381 11.22 -7.02 -18.70
N ALA A 382 11.36 -8.01 -17.82
CA ALA A 382 12.26 -9.14 -18.04
C ALA A 382 11.71 -10.20 -19.02
N LYS A 383 10.47 -10.00 -19.53
CA LYS A 383 9.78 -10.87 -20.51
C LYS A 383 9.82 -12.35 -20.12
N PRO A 384 9.37 -12.73 -18.92
CA PRO A 384 9.34 -14.13 -18.51
C PRO A 384 8.40 -14.93 -19.42
N ARG A 385 8.79 -16.16 -19.78
CA ARG A 385 7.98 -17.01 -20.66
C ARG A 385 6.74 -17.55 -19.94
N LYS A 386 5.67 -17.80 -20.69
CA LYS A 386 4.50 -18.50 -20.14
C LYS A 386 4.91 -19.88 -19.62
N GLY A 387 4.56 -20.21 -18.37
CA GLY A 387 4.94 -21.48 -17.73
C GLY A 387 6.37 -21.51 -17.16
N GLU A 388 7.13 -20.41 -17.22
CA GLU A 388 8.43 -20.31 -16.59
C GLU A 388 8.28 -20.38 -15.05
N ASN A 389 9.22 -21.05 -14.38
CA ASN A 389 9.30 -21.06 -12.92
C ASN A 389 9.90 -19.72 -12.46
N LEU A 390 9.02 -18.79 -12.04
CA LEU A 390 9.41 -17.43 -11.65
C LEU A 390 10.22 -17.43 -10.35
N GLU A 391 9.89 -18.29 -9.38
CA GLU A 391 10.62 -18.44 -8.12
C GLU A 391 12.09 -18.79 -8.39
N ARG A 392 12.34 -19.82 -9.19
CA ARG A 392 13.69 -20.23 -9.54
C ARG A 392 14.43 -19.14 -10.32
N GLY A 393 13.73 -18.44 -11.23
CA GLY A 393 14.29 -17.32 -11.98
C GLY A 393 14.72 -16.18 -11.07
N TYR A 394 13.86 -15.81 -10.11
CA TYR A 394 14.11 -14.77 -9.11
C TYR A 394 15.30 -15.15 -8.22
N LEU A 395 15.28 -16.32 -7.59
CA LEU A 395 16.36 -16.79 -6.69
C LEU A 395 17.71 -16.88 -7.38
N ARG A 396 17.75 -17.11 -8.70
CA ARG A 396 18.99 -17.07 -9.50
C ARG A 396 19.42 -15.65 -9.91
N GLY A 397 18.67 -14.62 -9.48
CA GLY A 397 18.97 -13.23 -9.81
C GLY A 397 18.65 -12.81 -11.24
N ARG A 398 17.91 -13.63 -12.01
CA ARG A 398 17.57 -13.33 -13.42
C ARG A 398 16.74 -12.06 -13.55
N TYR A 399 15.90 -11.78 -12.56
CA TYR A 399 15.01 -10.63 -12.56
C TYR A 399 15.51 -9.48 -11.67
N GLY A 400 16.69 -9.60 -11.06
CA GLY A 400 17.18 -8.67 -10.04
C GLY A 400 16.47 -8.83 -8.69
N GLY A 401 16.58 -7.82 -7.82
CA GLY A 401 15.89 -7.80 -6.52
C GLY A 401 16.41 -8.77 -5.45
N VAL A 402 17.42 -9.59 -5.76
CA VAL A 402 18.01 -10.57 -4.81
C VAL A 402 19.22 -9.98 -4.09
N PRO A 403 19.53 -10.45 -2.86
CA PRO A 403 20.75 -10.06 -2.16
C PRO A 403 21.99 -10.43 -2.95
N ARG A 404 22.99 -9.54 -2.97
CA ARG A 404 24.31 -9.81 -3.57
C ARG A 404 25.22 -10.46 -2.53
N VAL A 405 24.91 -11.69 -2.11
CA VAL A 405 25.71 -12.44 -1.15
C VAL A 405 26.47 -13.54 -1.89
N THR A 406 27.79 -13.53 -1.78
CA THR A 406 28.62 -14.62 -2.29
C THR A 406 28.71 -15.72 -1.23
N ALA A 407 28.41 -16.96 -1.63
CA ALA A 407 28.49 -18.10 -0.70
C ALA A 407 29.87 -18.21 -0.03
N GLY A 408 29.86 -18.26 1.32
CA GLY A 408 31.08 -18.36 2.13
C GLY A 408 31.88 -17.05 2.26
N GLU A 409 31.43 -15.92 1.75
CA GLU A 409 32.15 -14.64 1.87
C GLU A 409 32.26 -14.18 3.32
N ILE A 410 31.17 -14.24 4.08
CA ILE A 410 31.14 -13.88 5.51
C ILE A 410 32.11 -14.78 6.30
N VAL A 411 32.07 -16.08 6.02
CA VAL A 411 32.98 -17.05 6.69
C VAL A 411 34.44 -16.69 6.40
N ARG A 412 34.77 -16.40 5.15
CA ARG A 412 36.14 -16.00 4.75
C ARG A 412 36.61 -14.73 5.41
N GLU A 413 35.73 -13.72 5.52
CA GLU A 413 36.08 -12.47 6.18
C GLU A 413 36.31 -12.63 7.69
N LEU A 414 35.48 -13.42 8.38
CA LEU A 414 35.70 -13.73 9.80
C LEU A 414 37.01 -14.49 10.04
N SER A 415 37.29 -15.51 9.23
CA SER A 415 38.54 -16.29 9.34
C SER A 415 39.79 -15.44 9.05
N ARG A 416 39.71 -14.45 8.15
CA ARG A 416 40.82 -13.51 7.89
C ARG A 416 41.10 -12.58 9.05
N GLN A 417 40.05 -12.16 9.78
CA GLN A 417 40.18 -11.29 10.95
C GLN A 417 40.84 -12.02 12.13
N GLU A 418 40.48 -13.27 12.36
CA GLU A 418 41.11 -14.11 13.40
C GLU A 418 42.59 -14.38 13.09
N ALA A 419 42.94 -14.66 11.84
CA ALA A 419 44.34 -14.84 11.43
C ALA A 419 45.20 -13.58 11.59
N LYS A 420 44.58 -12.36 11.43
CA LYS A 420 45.28 -11.10 11.68
C LYS A 420 45.40 -10.74 13.17
N ALA A 421 44.49 -11.22 14.02
CA ALA A 421 44.52 -10.99 15.47
C ALA A 421 45.52 -11.92 16.20
N THR A 422 45.93 -13.03 15.56
CA THR A 422 46.85 -14.02 16.11
C THR A 422 48.30 -13.91 15.55
N ALA A 423 48.54 -13.02 14.59
CA ALA A 423 49.84 -12.69 14.02
C ALA A 423 50.35 -11.34 14.58
#